data_4c2073ffefe66709c3abc26fbcb162ad
#
_entry.id   4c2073ffefe66709c3abc26fbcb162ad
#
_cell.length_a   1.000
_cell.length_b   1.000
_cell.length_c   1.000
_cell.angle_alpha   90.00
_cell.angle_beta   90.00
_cell.angle_gamma   90.00
#
_symmetry.space_group_name_H-M   'P 1'
#
loop_
_entity.id
_entity.type
_entity.pdbx_description
1 polymer ?
#
loop_
_entity_poly.entity_id
_entity_poly.type
_entity_poly.pdbx_seq_one_letter_code
_entity_poly.pdbx_strand_id
1 'polypeptide(L)' 'MISINGYTDDIGETAYNQKLSEKRAFAVYNELIKNGVEAKRLRYQGFGERQPKNNNSNEEERKLNRRTEFFIVKK' A
#
# COMPACT_ATOMS: atom_id res chain seq x y z
N MET A 1 -4.22 8.05 -14.60
CA MET A 1 -4.42 6.94 -13.64
C MET A 1 -3.40 7.03 -12.50
N ILE A 2 -3.86 6.97 -11.29
CA ILE A 2 -3.02 6.94 -10.10
C ILE A 2 -3.17 5.58 -9.45
N SER A 3 -2.06 4.90 -9.20
CA SER A 3 -2.05 3.61 -8.50
C SER A 3 -1.65 3.84 -7.04
N ILE A 4 -2.47 3.33 -6.13
CA ILE A 4 -2.23 3.41 -4.69
C ILE A 4 -1.77 2.02 -4.24
N ASN A 5 -0.53 1.91 -3.81
CA ASN A 5 0.08 0.62 -3.47
C ASN A 5 0.39 0.56 -1.98
N GLY A 6 -0.21 -0.41 -1.29
CA GLY A 6 0.00 -0.62 0.13
C GLY A 6 1.02 -1.71 0.40
N TYR A 7 1.81 -1.52 1.45
CA TYR A 7 2.87 -2.45 1.84
C TYR A 7 2.86 -2.68 3.34
N THR A 8 3.39 -3.82 3.76
CA THR A 8 3.58 -4.14 5.18
C THR A 8 5.03 -4.56 5.41
N ASP A 9 5.41 -4.72 6.69
CA ASP A 9 6.65 -5.39 7.04
C ASP A 9 6.44 -6.91 6.98
N ASP A 10 7.41 -7.70 7.45
CA ASP A 10 7.39 -9.16 7.38
C ASP A 10 6.89 -9.84 8.67
N ILE A 11 6.38 -9.07 9.63
CA ILE A 11 5.86 -9.65 10.88
C ILE A 11 4.44 -10.16 10.65
N GLY A 12 4.20 -11.41 11.09
CA GLY A 12 2.89 -12.05 10.94
C GLY A 12 2.81 -12.91 9.70
N GLU A 13 1.65 -13.45 9.46
CA GLU A 13 1.43 -14.34 8.31
C GLU A 13 1.36 -13.56 7.01
N THR A 14 1.94 -14.12 5.97
CA THR A 14 1.96 -13.50 4.63
C THR A 14 0.55 -13.19 4.13
N ALA A 15 -0.39 -14.13 4.29
CA ALA A 15 -1.76 -13.92 3.84
C ALA A 15 -2.45 -12.78 4.59
N TYR A 16 -2.20 -12.67 5.90
CA TYR A 16 -2.72 -11.57 6.71
C TYR A 16 -2.15 -10.24 6.25
N ASN A 17 -0.84 -10.19 6.02
CA ASN A 17 -0.17 -8.98 5.57
C ASN A 17 -0.65 -8.54 4.19
N GLN A 18 -0.95 -9.49 3.31
CA GLN A 18 -1.51 -9.19 2.00
C GLN A 18 -2.86 -8.48 2.14
N LYS A 19 -3.75 -9.01 2.97
CA LYS A 19 -5.06 -8.41 3.22
C LYS A 19 -4.94 -7.05 3.91
N LEU A 20 -4.01 -6.92 4.86
CA LEU A 20 -3.80 -5.66 5.58
C LEU A 20 -3.35 -4.56 4.62
N SER A 21 -2.42 -4.88 3.70
CA SER A 21 -1.93 -3.92 2.72
C SER A 21 -3.04 -3.47 1.76
N GLU A 22 -3.91 -4.41 1.37
CA GLU A 22 -5.07 -4.09 0.53
C GLU A 22 -6.03 -3.15 1.26
N LYS A 23 -6.31 -3.40 2.53
CA LYS A 23 -7.18 -2.54 3.34
C LYS A 23 -6.62 -1.14 3.48
N ARG A 24 -5.31 -1.02 3.68
CA ARG A 24 -4.65 0.28 3.77
C ARG A 24 -4.75 1.05 2.47
N ALA A 25 -4.49 0.38 1.35
CA ALA A 25 -4.60 1.01 0.04
C ALA A 25 -6.04 1.42 -0.25
N PHE A 26 -7.00 0.58 0.12
CA PHE A 26 -8.42 0.87 -0.04
C PHE A 26 -8.86 2.08 0.78
N ALA A 27 -8.38 2.20 2.02
CA ALA A 27 -8.72 3.33 2.88
C ALA A 27 -8.24 4.66 2.26
N VAL A 28 -7.04 4.68 1.69
CA VAL A 28 -6.51 5.85 0.99
C VAL A 28 -7.33 6.14 -0.27
N TYR A 29 -7.68 5.11 -1.02
CA TYR A 29 -8.53 5.22 -2.20
C TYR A 29 -9.87 5.90 -1.86
N ASN A 30 -10.54 5.42 -0.80
CA ASN A 30 -11.79 6.01 -0.36
C ASN A 30 -11.65 7.47 0.08
N GLU A 31 -10.56 7.78 0.78
CA GLU A 31 -10.32 9.13 1.24
C GLU A 31 -10.14 10.09 0.06
N LEU A 32 -9.45 9.68 -0.96
CA LEU A 32 -9.28 10.50 -2.16
C LEU A 32 -10.62 10.73 -2.87
N ILE A 33 -11.47 9.72 -2.94
CA ILE A 33 -12.80 9.87 -3.54
C ILE A 33 -13.63 10.86 -2.74
N LYS A 34 -13.59 10.79 -1.41
CA LYS A 34 -14.29 11.75 -0.55
C LYS A 34 -13.82 13.19 -0.80
N ASN A 35 -12.57 13.36 -1.18
CA ASN A 35 -11.99 14.67 -1.45
C ASN A 35 -12.12 15.10 -2.91
N GLY A 36 -12.95 14.42 -3.68
CA GLY A 36 -13.33 14.85 -5.02
C GLY A 36 -12.55 14.25 -6.17
N VAL A 37 -11.68 13.28 -5.92
CA VAL A 37 -10.97 12.59 -7.00
C VAL A 37 -11.88 11.54 -7.61
N GLU A 38 -11.98 11.51 -8.93
CA GLU A 38 -12.84 10.56 -9.63
C GLU A 38 -12.30 9.13 -9.52
N ALA A 39 -13.17 8.19 -9.15
CA ALA A 39 -12.80 6.78 -8.97
C ALA A 39 -12.14 6.19 -10.21
N LYS A 40 -12.61 6.56 -11.40
CA LYS A 40 -12.07 6.03 -12.66
C LYS A 40 -10.62 6.43 -12.91
N ARG A 41 -10.10 7.39 -12.15
CA ARG A 41 -8.71 7.86 -12.26
C ARG A 41 -7.79 7.18 -11.24
N LEU A 42 -8.35 6.32 -10.40
CA LEU A 42 -7.65 5.67 -9.30
C LEU A 42 -7.73 4.16 -9.42
N ARG A 43 -6.72 3.50 -8.91
CA ARG A 43 -6.77 2.07 -8.62
C ARG A 43 -5.98 1.84 -7.33
N TYR A 44 -6.25 0.74 -6.65
CA TYR A 44 -5.51 0.39 -5.44
C TYR A 44 -5.14 -1.09 -5.48
N GLN A 45 -4.04 -1.41 -4.82
CA GLN A 45 -3.61 -2.79 -4.68
C GLN A 45 -2.70 -2.93 -3.47
N GLY A 46 -2.66 -4.13 -2.89
CA GLY A 46 -1.80 -4.46 -1.77
C GLY A 46 -0.73 -5.42 -2.21
N PHE A 47 0.49 -5.17 -1.75
CA PHE A 47 1.64 -6.03 -2.03
C PHE A 47 2.08 -6.82 -0.80
N GLY A 48 1.44 -6.56 0.37
CA GLY A 48 1.81 -7.23 1.59
C GLY A 48 3.26 -6.95 1.96
N GLU A 49 4.01 -7.99 2.28
CA GLU A 49 5.43 -7.89 2.63
C GLU A 49 6.35 -7.99 1.42
N ARG A 50 5.78 -8.07 0.21
CA ARG A 50 6.57 -8.12 -1.02
C ARG A 50 7.17 -6.75 -1.34
N GLN A 51 8.32 -6.73 -2.02
CA GLN A 51 9.02 -5.52 -2.44
C GLN A 51 9.39 -4.60 -1.26
N PRO A 52 10.06 -5.14 -0.23
CA PRO A 52 10.47 -4.31 0.90
C PRO A 52 11.54 -3.32 0.49
N LYS A 53 11.56 -2.16 1.18
CA LYS A 53 12.61 -1.17 0.98
C LYS A 53 13.94 -1.59 1.61
N ASN A 54 13.88 -2.52 2.56
CA ASN A 54 15.05 -2.96 3.34
C ASN A 54 14.83 -4.38 3.85
N ASN A 55 15.73 -4.86 4.67
CA ASN A 55 15.73 -6.26 5.12
C ASN A 55 14.84 -6.56 6.32
N ASN A 56 14.10 -5.59 6.85
CA ASN A 56 13.30 -5.79 8.06
C ASN A 56 14.11 -6.25 9.28
N SER A 57 15.38 -5.83 9.37
CA SER A 57 16.27 -6.32 10.43
C SER A 57 16.03 -5.70 11.79
N ASN A 58 15.31 -4.59 11.87
CA ASN A 58 14.93 -3.96 13.14
C ASN A 58 13.61 -3.21 12.98
N GLU A 59 13.10 -2.67 14.10
CA GLU A 59 11.81 -1.98 14.08
C GLU A 59 11.81 -0.74 13.18
N GLU A 60 12.90 0.00 13.14
CA GLU A 60 12.97 1.18 12.28
C GLU A 60 12.86 0.80 10.81
N GLU A 61 13.55 -0.28 10.40
CA GLU A 61 13.45 -0.77 9.02
C GLU A 61 12.07 -1.31 8.69
N ARG A 62 11.45 -2.05 9.62
CA ARG A 62 10.10 -2.57 9.45
C ARG A 62 9.09 -1.43 9.31
N LYS A 63 9.26 -0.37 10.10
CA LYS A 63 8.40 0.80 10.04
C LYS A 63 8.44 1.47 8.66
N LEU A 64 9.59 1.52 8.03
CA LEU A 64 9.73 2.07 6.67
C LEU A 64 9.05 1.19 5.63
N ASN A 65 8.93 -0.12 5.89
CA ASN A 65 8.24 -1.03 4.98
C ASN A 65 6.72 -0.97 5.12
N ARG A 66 6.21 -0.53 6.27
CA ARG A 66 4.78 -0.30 6.47
C ARG A 66 4.41 1.04 5.84
N ARG A 67 4.14 1.02 4.55
CA ARG A 67 3.95 2.27 3.79
C ARG A 67 2.89 2.14 2.72
N THR A 68 2.43 3.29 2.25
CA THR A 68 1.60 3.40 1.05
C THR A 68 2.34 4.27 0.04
N GLU A 69 2.41 3.83 -1.19
CA GLU A 69 3.08 4.56 -2.26
C GLU A 69 2.09 4.92 -3.36
N PHE A 70 2.34 6.04 -4.02
CA PHE A 70 1.51 6.52 -5.12
C PHE A 70 2.33 6.53 -6.39
N PHE A 71 1.75 6.01 -7.46
CA PHE A 71 2.41 6.02 -8.77
C PHE A 71 1.47 6.61 -9.80
N ILE A 72 2.01 7.47 -10.66
CA ILE A 72 1.26 7.96 -11.81
C ILE A 72 1.51 6.99 -12.94
N VAL A 73 0.42 6.37 -13.41
CA VAL A 73 0.49 5.40 -14.50
C VAL A 73 0.11 6.12 -15.78
N LYS A 74 1.05 6.22 -16.71
CA LYS A 74 0.79 6.80 -18.02
C LYS A 74 0.24 5.71 -18.94
N LYS A 75 -0.76 6.09 -19.69
CA LYS A 75 -1.25 5.22 -20.75
C LYS A 75 -0.33 5.31 -21.96
#